data_8aeba81734f7f9848f0b27256d5dcdfe
#
_entry.id   8aeba81734f7f9848f0b27256d5dcdfe
#
_cell.length_a   1.000
_cell.length_b   1.000
_cell.length_c   1.000
_cell.angle_alpha   90.00
_cell.angle_beta   90.00
_cell.angle_gamma   90.00
#
_symmetry.space_group_name_H-M   'P 1'
#
loop_
_entity.id
_entity.type
_entity.pdbx_description
1 polymer ?
#
loop_
_entity_poly.entity_id
_entity_poly.type
_entity_poly.pdbx_seq_one_letter_code
_entity_poly.pdbx_strand_id
1 'polypeptide(L)'
;MATVTVSWVAWVAIEGYVSAPKGETILFNMLSGFVGGFALMRLSTWGIRNGWWPTSNVKVRGRHVHHFLPGILTAFAAGGTGLITQSEKLEQALALPFGAGIGLTFDEAALLLELDDVYWSREGLLSVQLSLGTTGLLAATILGLRMLRRGERESEQAGLIPDETGEYAAPAPA
;
A
#
# COMPACT_ATOMS: atom_id res chain seq x y z
N MET A 1 -8.50 -10.55 28.45
CA MET A 1 -8.19 -9.14 28.11
C MET A 1 -7.61 -8.96 26.71
N ALA A 2 -6.60 -9.68 26.26
CA ALA A 2 -5.99 -9.50 24.92
C ALA A 2 -6.96 -9.66 23.73
N THR A 3 -7.90 -10.58 23.75
CA THR A 3 -8.88 -10.83 22.68
C THR A 3 -9.87 -9.69 22.49
N VAL A 4 -10.27 -8.99 23.56
CA VAL A 4 -11.19 -7.85 23.46
C VAL A 4 -10.50 -6.64 22.86
N THR A 5 -9.24 -6.39 23.23
CA THR A 5 -8.44 -5.27 22.73
C THR A 5 -8.16 -5.37 21.22
N VAL A 6 -7.84 -6.58 20.72
CA VAL A 6 -7.63 -6.84 19.29
C VAL A 6 -8.92 -6.61 18.48
N SER A 7 -10.08 -7.01 19.02
CA SER A 7 -11.39 -6.77 18.42
C SER A 7 -11.69 -5.27 18.24
N TRP A 8 -11.38 -4.47 19.24
CA TRP A 8 -11.63 -3.01 19.21
C TRP A 8 -10.74 -2.29 18.19
N VAL A 9 -9.45 -2.60 18.19
CA VAL A 9 -8.52 -2.01 17.21
C VAL A 9 -8.93 -2.37 15.78
N ALA A 10 -9.32 -3.62 15.54
CA ALA A 10 -9.80 -4.04 14.22
C ALA A 10 -11.09 -3.31 13.82
N TRP A 11 -12.02 -3.14 14.75
CA TRP A 11 -13.26 -2.41 14.50
C TRP A 11 -13.01 -0.94 14.15
N VAL A 12 -12.22 -0.23 14.96
CA VAL A 12 -11.85 1.17 14.74
C VAL A 12 -11.15 1.34 13.38
N ALA A 13 -10.27 0.41 13.02
CA ALA A 13 -9.58 0.43 11.73
C ALA A 13 -10.55 0.24 10.54
N ILE A 14 -11.50 -0.68 10.67
CA ILE A 14 -12.53 -0.92 9.65
C ILE A 14 -13.43 0.31 9.52
N GLU A 15 -13.93 0.83 10.63
CA GLU A 15 -14.81 1.99 10.66
C GLU A 15 -14.11 3.22 10.05
N GLY A 16 -12.85 3.47 10.45
CA GLY A 16 -12.05 4.56 9.89
C GLY A 16 -11.80 4.42 8.38
N TYR A 17 -11.65 3.21 7.89
CA TYR A 17 -11.49 2.94 6.47
C TYR A 17 -12.81 3.12 5.70
N VAL A 18 -13.91 2.61 6.24
CA VAL A 18 -15.24 2.67 5.58
C VAL A 18 -15.81 4.08 5.56
N SER A 19 -15.60 4.85 6.65
CA SER A 19 -16.06 6.25 6.76
C SER A 19 -15.13 7.26 6.07
N ALA A 20 -13.98 6.82 5.56
CA ALA A 20 -13.03 7.71 4.89
C ALA A 20 -13.58 8.24 3.56
N PRO A 21 -13.30 9.51 3.20
CA PRO A 21 -13.60 10.03 1.87
C PRO A 21 -12.97 9.17 0.79
N LYS A 22 -13.67 8.97 -0.33
CA LYS A 22 -13.24 8.16 -1.47
C LYS A 22 -11.78 8.41 -1.87
N GLY A 23 -11.38 9.68 -1.98
CA GLY A 23 -10.02 10.05 -2.37
C GLY A 23 -8.96 9.60 -1.37
N GLU A 24 -9.25 9.64 -0.06
CA GLU A 24 -8.33 9.14 0.97
C GLU A 24 -8.19 7.62 0.90
N THR A 25 -9.28 6.90 0.69
CA THR A 25 -9.26 5.44 0.56
C THR A 25 -8.49 5.01 -0.68
N ILE A 26 -8.71 5.66 -1.83
CA ILE A 26 -7.94 5.42 -3.06
C ILE A 26 -6.45 5.67 -2.82
N LEU A 27 -6.09 6.81 -2.24
CA LEU A 27 -4.69 7.17 -1.99
C LEU A 27 -4.03 6.22 -0.98
N PHE A 28 -4.74 5.85 0.09
CA PHE A 28 -4.26 4.87 1.06
C PHE A 28 -4.00 3.50 0.43
N ASN A 29 -4.95 2.98 -0.37
CA ASN A 29 -4.80 1.71 -1.07
C ASN A 29 -3.65 1.74 -2.07
N MET A 30 -3.53 2.82 -2.85
CA MET A 30 -2.45 3.00 -3.81
C MET A 30 -1.08 3.03 -3.13
N LEU A 31 -0.92 3.81 -2.05
CA LEU A 31 0.34 3.88 -1.31
C LEU A 31 0.67 2.57 -0.58
N SER A 32 -0.34 1.91 -0.02
CA SER A 32 -0.17 0.60 0.61
C SER A 32 0.25 -0.46 -0.41
N GLY A 33 -0.36 -0.45 -1.59
CA GLY A 33 0.03 -1.30 -2.71
C GLY A 33 1.48 -1.02 -3.16
N PHE A 34 1.83 0.26 -3.34
CA PHE A 34 3.19 0.67 -3.70
C PHE A 34 4.23 0.16 -2.71
N VAL A 35 4.04 0.45 -1.42
CA VAL A 35 4.98 0.02 -0.36
C VAL A 35 5.04 -1.50 -0.28
N GLY A 36 3.88 -2.17 -0.33
CA GLY A 36 3.80 -3.64 -0.29
C GLY A 36 4.49 -4.30 -1.48
N GLY A 37 4.24 -3.82 -2.70
CA GLY A 37 4.86 -4.33 -3.91
C GLY A 37 6.38 -4.12 -3.92
N PHE A 38 6.82 -2.91 -3.60
CA PHE A 38 8.24 -2.56 -3.48
C PHE A 38 8.95 -3.41 -2.43
N ALA A 39 8.40 -3.51 -1.21
CA ALA A 39 8.99 -4.28 -0.13
C ALA A 39 9.04 -5.77 -0.43
N LEU A 40 7.98 -6.32 -1.04
CA LEU A 40 7.92 -7.73 -1.43
C LEU A 40 9.02 -8.07 -2.44
N MET A 41 9.24 -7.21 -3.44
CA MET A 41 10.27 -7.45 -4.44
C MET A 41 11.67 -7.31 -3.86
N ARG A 42 11.92 -6.32 -3.02
CA ARG A 42 13.20 -6.21 -2.29
C ARG A 42 13.47 -7.45 -1.45
N LEU A 43 12.48 -7.90 -0.69
CA LEU A 43 12.58 -9.09 0.15
C LEU A 43 12.83 -10.35 -0.69
N SER A 44 12.11 -10.50 -1.82
CA SER A 44 12.28 -11.60 -2.76
C SER A 44 13.68 -11.61 -3.37
N THR A 45 14.12 -10.48 -3.92
CA THR A 45 15.44 -10.34 -4.55
C THR A 45 16.57 -10.62 -3.56
N TRP A 46 16.45 -10.08 -2.34
CA TRP A 46 17.41 -10.35 -1.28
C TRP A 46 17.37 -11.80 -0.82
N GLY A 47 16.19 -12.39 -0.70
CA GLY A 47 16.01 -13.78 -0.31
C GLY A 47 16.54 -14.77 -1.35
N ILE A 48 16.33 -14.51 -2.65
CA ILE A 48 16.91 -15.30 -3.75
C ILE A 48 18.43 -15.22 -3.70
N ARG A 49 18.99 -14.02 -3.52
CA ARG A 49 20.45 -13.83 -3.44
C ARG A 49 21.07 -14.59 -2.26
N ASN A 50 20.37 -14.68 -1.13
CA ASN A 50 20.82 -15.37 0.08
C ASN A 50 20.37 -16.84 0.18
N GLY A 51 19.64 -17.35 -0.82
CA GLY A 51 19.27 -18.77 -0.94
C GLY A 51 18.14 -19.25 -0.01
N TRP A 52 17.38 -18.35 0.64
CA TRP A 52 16.28 -18.75 1.53
C TRP A 52 14.88 -18.49 0.93
N TRP A 53 14.81 -17.79 -0.21
CA TRP A 53 13.52 -17.56 -0.89
C TRP A 53 13.06 -18.83 -1.60
N PRO A 54 11.75 -19.18 -1.54
CA PRO A 54 11.24 -20.45 -2.05
C PRO A 54 11.22 -20.55 -3.59
N THR A 55 11.37 -19.43 -4.27
CA THR A 55 11.40 -19.39 -5.75
C THR A 55 12.74 -18.93 -6.29
N SER A 56 12.97 -19.15 -7.57
CA SER A 56 14.14 -18.65 -8.29
C SER A 56 13.74 -17.61 -9.34
N ASN A 57 14.73 -17.01 -9.99
CA ASN A 57 14.51 -16.07 -11.08
C ASN A 57 13.65 -16.68 -12.19
N VAL A 58 12.58 -15.98 -12.57
CA VAL A 58 11.69 -16.41 -13.66
C VAL A 58 12.40 -16.26 -14.99
N LYS A 59 12.47 -17.36 -15.75
CA LYS A 59 13.05 -17.37 -17.08
C LYS A 59 12.03 -17.80 -18.13
N VAL A 60 11.87 -17.02 -19.20
CA VAL A 60 11.03 -17.36 -20.34
C VAL A 60 11.91 -17.45 -21.57
N ARG A 61 11.91 -18.61 -22.22
CA ARG A 61 12.78 -18.91 -23.39
C ARG A 61 14.27 -18.59 -23.15
N GLY A 62 14.76 -18.88 -21.92
CA GLY A 62 16.15 -18.63 -21.52
C GLY A 62 16.49 -17.20 -21.12
N ARG A 63 15.58 -16.26 -21.26
CA ARG A 63 15.75 -14.85 -20.84
C ARG A 63 15.16 -14.63 -19.45
N HIS A 64 15.90 -13.91 -18.61
CA HIS A 64 15.40 -13.46 -17.31
C HIS A 64 14.27 -12.45 -17.52
N VAL A 65 13.12 -12.68 -16.87
CA VAL A 65 12.00 -11.73 -16.87
C VAL A 65 12.10 -10.88 -15.60
N HIS A 66 12.35 -9.63 -15.81
CA HIS A 66 12.39 -8.63 -14.74
C HIS A 66 10.98 -8.29 -14.26
N HIS A 67 10.83 -8.06 -12.97
CA HIS A 67 9.51 -7.82 -12.37
C HIS A 67 8.93 -6.42 -12.68
N PHE A 68 9.71 -5.49 -13.25
CA PHE A 68 9.13 -4.25 -13.76
C PHE A 68 8.10 -4.51 -14.88
N LEU A 69 8.29 -5.55 -15.70
CA LEU A 69 7.34 -5.87 -16.78
C LEU A 69 5.96 -6.26 -16.25
N PRO A 70 5.80 -7.27 -15.38
CA PRO A 70 4.52 -7.52 -14.73
C PRO A 70 4.04 -6.32 -13.89
N GLY A 71 4.94 -5.51 -13.32
CA GLY A 71 4.60 -4.27 -12.61
C GLY A 71 3.88 -3.28 -13.52
N ILE A 72 4.46 -2.95 -14.67
CA ILE A 72 3.85 -2.06 -15.67
C ILE A 72 2.50 -2.62 -16.13
N LEU A 73 2.44 -3.90 -16.51
CA LEU A 73 1.19 -4.51 -16.98
C LEU A 73 0.08 -4.45 -15.92
N THR A 74 0.42 -4.71 -14.66
CA THR A 74 -0.52 -4.62 -13.54
C THR A 74 -1.00 -3.18 -13.34
N ALA A 75 -0.10 -2.20 -13.37
CA ALA A 75 -0.46 -0.79 -13.24
C ALA A 75 -1.36 -0.33 -14.41
N PHE A 76 -1.04 -0.68 -15.64
CA PHE A 76 -1.87 -0.34 -16.79
C PHE A 76 -3.24 -1.02 -16.74
N ALA A 77 -3.31 -2.30 -16.39
CA ALA A 77 -4.57 -3.02 -16.30
C ALA A 77 -5.46 -2.45 -15.18
N ALA A 78 -4.91 -2.25 -13.98
CA ALA A 78 -5.66 -1.71 -12.86
C ALA A 78 -6.06 -0.24 -13.08
N GLY A 79 -5.10 0.61 -13.52
CA GLY A 79 -5.35 2.01 -13.80
C GLY A 79 -6.32 2.21 -14.96
N GLY A 80 -6.14 1.49 -16.08
CA GLY A 80 -7.04 1.53 -17.22
C GLY A 80 -8.47 1.11 -16.86
N THR A 81 -8.62 0.02 -16.10
CA THR A 81 -9.93 -0.40 -15.59
C THR A 81 -10.53 0.63 -14.64
N GLY A 82 -9.71 1.22 -13.76
CA GLY A 82 -10.13 2.28 -12.83
C GLY A 82 -10.67 3.51 -13.55
N LEU A 83 -10.08 3.91 -14.69
CA LEU A 83 -10.51 5.07 -15.47
C LEU A 83 -11.87 4.88 -16.17
N ILE A 84 -12.25 3.64 -16.48
CA ILE A 84 -13.50 3.35 -17.21
C ILE A 84 -14.61 2.81 -16.30
N THR A 85 -14.29 2.40 -15.07
CA THR A 85 -15.32 1.89 -14.14
C THR A 85 -16.14 3.04 -13.57
N GLN A 86 -17.43 2.76 -13.34
CA GLN A 86 -18.35 3.67 -12.62
C GLN A 86 -18.62 3.20 -11.19
N SER A 87 -17.98 2.10 -10.78
CA SER A 87 -18.14 1.55 -9.42
C SER A 87 -17.08 2.11 -8.49
N GLU A 88 -17.50 2.92 -7.53
CA GLU A 88 -16.59 3.49 -6.51
C GLU A 88 -15.84 2.41 -5.72
N LYS A 89 -16.51 1.32 -5.37
CA LYS A 89 -15.88 0.20 -4.66
C LYS A 89 -14.79 -0.48 -5.50
N LEU A 90 -15.05 -0.64 -6.81
CA LEU A 90 -14.05 -1.23 -7.71
C LEU A 90 -12.88 -0.28 -7.92
N GLU A 91 -13.14 1.02 -8.07
CA GLU A 91 -12.10 2.04 -8.20
C GLU A 91 -11.16 2.06 -6.98
N GLN A 92 -11.73 2.04 -5.77
CA GLN A 92 -10.98 1.94 -4.51
C GLN A 92 -10.15 0.64 -4.45
N ALA A 93 -10.73 -0.49 -4.85
CA ALA A 93 -10.05 -1.78 -4.84
C ALA A 93 -8.91 -1.84 -5.87
N LEU A 94 -9.10 -1.27 -7.06
CA LEU A 94 -8.09 -1.22 -8.13
C LEU A 94 -6.88 -0.34 -7.79
N ALA A 95 -7.03 0.62 -6.86
CA ALA A 95 -5.94 1.45 -6.40
C ALA A 95 -4.80 0.62 -5.75
N LEU A 96 -5.13 -0.49 -5.08
CA LEU A 96 -4.12 -1.37 -4.47
C LEU A 96 -3.22 -2.05 -5.52
N PRO A 97 -3.74 -2.82 -6.50
CA PRO A 97 -2.91 -3.41 -7.53
C PRO A 97 -2.25 -2.36 -8.44
N PHE A 98 -2.87 -1.20 -8.66
CA PHE A 98 -2.24 -0.09 -9.37
C PHE A 98 -0.97 0.38 -8.63
N GLY A 99 -1.07 0.64 -7.33
CA GLY A 99 0.08 1.00 -6.50
C GLY A 99 1.15 -0.08 -6.46
N ALA A 100 0.75 -1.36 -6.31
CA ALA A 100 1.68 -2.48 -6.32
C ALA A 100 2.45 -2.58 -7.64
N GLY A 101 1.76 -2.42 -8.77
CA GLY A 101 2.39 -2.39 -10.10
C GLY A 101 3.43 -1.27 -10.23
N ILE A 102 3.13 -0.08 -9.72
CA ILE A 102 4.08 1.03 -9.66
C ILE A 102 5.27 0.65 -8.76
N GLY A 103 5.03 0.06 -7.58
CA GLY A 103 6.09 -0.37 -6.66
C GLY A 103 7.06 -1.38 -7.27
N LEU A 104 6.54 -2.38 -7.99
CA LEU A 104 7.34 -3.36 -8.74
C LEU A 104 8.19 -2.69 -9.83
N THR A 105 7.61 -1.72 -10.52
CA THR A 105 8.30 -0.99 -11.61
C THR A 105 9.43 -0.14 -11.06
N PHE A 106 9.18 0.60 -9.98
CA PHE A 106 10.18 1.47 -9.37
C PHE A 106 11.31 0.72 -8.66
N ASP A 107 11.07 -0.51 -8.21
CA ASP A 107 12.14 -1.34 -7.63
C ASP A 107 13.26 -1.64 -8.64
N GLU A 108 12.93 -1.77 -9.92
CA GLU A 108 13.89 -2.00 -11.01
C GLU A 108 14.05 -0.77 -11.94
N ALA A 109 13.65 0.43 -11.51
CA ALA A 109 13.72 1.63 -12.34
C ALA A 109 15.14 1.92 -12.89
N ALA A 110 16.17 1.50 -12.16
CA ALA A 110 17.55 1.58 -12.60
C ALA A 110 17.82 0.84 -13.93
N LEU A 111 17.16 -0.30 -14.15
CA LEU A 111 17.31 -1.07 -15.39
C LEU A 111 16.67 -0.39 -16.61
N LEU A 112 15.73 0.54 -16.36
CA LEU A 112 15.09 1.34 -17.40
C LEU A 112 15.95 2.56 -17.80
N LEU A 113 16.94 2.90 -16.98
CA LEU A 113 17.72 4.12 -17.05
C LEU A 113 19.23 3.81 -17.20
N GLU A 114 19.58 2.65 -17.75
CA GLU A 114 20.98 2.27 -18.00
C GLU A 114 21.60 3.19 -19.06
N LEU A 115 21.86 4.41 -18.63
CA LEU A 115 22.59 5.44 -19.34
C LEU A 115 23.92 5.63 -18.61
N ASP A 116 25.02 5.69 -19.36
CA ASP A 116 26.41 5.84 -18.89
C ASP A 116 26.69 7.12 -18.10
N ASP A 117 25.77 7.58 -17.25
CA ASP A 117 25.89 8.85 -16.55
C ASP A 117 26.18 8.66 -15.05
N VAL A 118 27.08 9.49 -14.53
CA VAL A 118 27.66 9.43 -13.17
C VAL A 118 26.59 9.55 -12.05
N TYR A 119 25.42 10.11 -12.35
CA TYR A 119 24.28 10.20 -11.43
C TYR A 119 23.64 8.86 -11.09
N TRP A 120 23.90 7.83 -11.88
CA TRP A 120 23.31 6.51 -11.77
C TRP A 120 24.25 5.49 -11.12
N SER A 121 25.15 5.97 -10.26
CA SER A 121 25.95 5.08 -9.44
C SER A 121 25.07 4.21 -8.55
N ARG A 122 25.59 3.06 -8.15
CA ARG A 122 24.89 2.10 -7.30
C ARG A 122 24.36 2.74 -6.00
N GLU A 123 25.10 3.68 -5.46
CA GLU A 123 24.77 4.46 -4.25
C GLU A 123 23.66 5.48 -4.51
N GLY A 124 23.69 6.16 -5.64
CA GLY A 124 22.67 7.14 -6.04
C GLY A 124 21.30 6.47 -6.26
N LEU A 125 21.28 5.34 -6.96
CA LEU A 125 20.06 4.57 -7.18
C LEU A 125 19.46 4.01 -5.89
N LEU A 126 20.30 3.51 -4.99
CA LEU A 126 19.84 3.06 -3.67
C LEU A 126 19.25 4.23 -2.87
N SER A 127 19.84 5.41 -2.94
CA SER A 127 19.32 6.61 -2.29
C SER A 127 17.94 7.01 -2.81
N VAL A 128 17.72 7.01 -4.12
CA VAL A 128 16.42 7.30 -4.74
C VAL A 128 15.37 6.26 -4.30
N GLN A 129 15.70 4.99 -4.35
CA GLN A 129 14.81 3.91 -3.95
C GLN A 129 14.42 4.00 -2.47
N LEU A 130 15.40 4.25 -1.59
CA LEU A 130 15.14 4.45 -0.16
C LEU A 130 14.28 5.68 0.09
N SER A 131 14.53 6.78 -0.62
CA SER A 131 13.75 8.02 -0.48
C SER A 131 12.30 7.81 -0.92
N LEU A 132 12.07 7.18 -2.07
CA LEU A 132 10.73 6.88 -2.56
C LEU A 132 9.99 5.91 -1.62
N GLY A 133 10.64 4.82 -1.21
CA GLY A 133 10.07 3.86 -0.27
C GLY A 133 9.71 4.49 1.07
N THR A 134 10.61 5.31 1.63
CA THR A 134 10.39 6.03 2.89
C THR A 134 9.25 7.05 2.74
N THR A 135 9.22 7.83 1.67
CA THR A 135 8.16 8.80 1.42
C THR A 135 6.80 8.12 1.28
N GLY A 136 6.72 7.03 0.51
CA GLY A 136 5.49 6.24 0.36
C GLY A 136 5.02 5.66 1.70
N LEU A 137 5.93 5.11 2.49
CA LEU A 137 5.63 4.56 3.82
C LEU A 137 5.12 5.64 4.77
N LEU A 138 5.78 6.80 4.82
CA LEU A 138 5.35 7.92 5.66
C LEU A 138 3.97 8.42 5.25
N ALA A 139 3.73 8.60 3.95
CA ALA A 139 2.43 9.04 3.44
C ALA A 139 1.32 8.02 3.76
N ALA A 140 1.56 6.72 3.54
CA ALA A 140 0.61 5.67 3.90
C ALA A 140 0.34 5.63 5.41
N THR A 141 1.38 5.80 6.24
CA THR A 141 1.24 5.85 7.70
C THR A 141 0.39 7.04 8.15
N ILE A 142 0.64 8.24 7.59
CA ILE A 142 -0.14 9.45 7.93
C ILE A 142 -1.61 9.25 7.56
N LEU A 143 -1.90 8.70 6.38
CA LEU A 143 -3.28 8.43 5.97
C LEU A 143 -3.94 7.37 6.83
N GLY A 144 -3.22 6.29 7.16
CA GLY A 144 -3.70 5.25 8.07
C GLY A 144 -4.05 5.80 9.46
N LEU A 145 -3.17 6.65 10.02
CA LEU A 145 -3.44 7.32 11.29
C LEU A 145 -4.67 8.26 11.23
N ARG A 146 -4.87 8.96 10.10
CA ARG A 146 -6.09 9.79 9.91
C ARG A 146 -7.35 8.94 9.87
N MET A 147 -7.31 7.80 9.16
CA MET A 147 -8.42 6.86 9.09
C MET A 147 -8.75 6.27 10.47
N LEU A 148 -7.73 5.84 11.22
CA LEU A 148 -7.91 5.32 12.58
C LEU A 148 -8.56 6.35 13.52
N ARG A 149 -8.06 7.59 13.52
CA ARG A 149 -8.66 8.68 14.34
C ARG A 149 -10.08 9.03 13.92
N ARG A 150 -10.42 8.86 12.65
CA ARG A 150 -11.79 9.01 12.18
C ARG A 150 -12.66 7.87 12.68
N GLY A 151 -12.21 6.62 12.49
CA GLY A 151 -12.92 5.46 12.99
C GLY A 151 -13.16 5.46 14.50
N GLU A 152 -12.17 5.94 15.27
CA GLU A 152 -12.32 6.15 16.71
C GLU A 152 -13.46 7.11 17.01
N ARG A 153 -13.45 8.31 16.43
CA ARG A 153 -14.52 9.32 16.63
C ARG A 153 -15.90 8.83 16.20
N GLU A 154 -16.01 8.16 15.04
CA GLU A 154 -17.27 7.61 14.58
C GLU A 154 -17.79 6.51 15.53
N SER A 155 -16.89 5.68 16.03
CA SER A 155 -17.24 4.62 16.99
C SER A 155 -17.65 5.16 18.37
N GLU A 156 -17.00 6.24 18.85
CA GLU A 156 -17.39 6.96 20.07
C GLU A 156 -18.78 7.57 19.91
N GLN A 157 -19.03 8.29 18.80
CA GLN A 157 -20.31 8.92 18.51
C GLN A 157 -21.45 7.91 18.36
N ALA A 158 -21.14 6.72 17.84
CA ALA A 158 -22.10 5.62 17.74
C ALA A 158 -22.32 4.87 19.08
N GLY A 159 -21.60 5.24 20.15
CA GLY A 159 -21.66 4.58 21.45
C GLY A 159 -21.12 3.14 21.45
N LEU A 160 -20.28 2.80 20.47
CA LEU A 160 -19.67 1.47 20.33
C LEU A 160 -18.40 1.32 21.17
N ILE A 161 -17.72 2.42 21.43
CA ILE A 161 -16.57 2.50 22.33
C ILE A 161 -16.76 3.69 23.28
N PRO A 162 -16.19 3.64 24.50
CA PRO A 162 -16.23 4.79 25.41
C PRO A 162 -15.32 5.90 24.90
N ASP A 163 -15.67 7.14 25.21
CA ASP A 163 -14.84 8.32 24.98
C ASP A 163 -13.60 8.38 25.90
N GLU A 164 -12.84 9.46 25.82
CA GLU A 164 -11.64 9.67 26.65
C GLU A 164 -11.96 9.72 28.16
N THR A 165 -13.21 9.96 28.54
CA THR A 165 -13.67 9.97 29.96
C THR A 165 -14.14 8.60 30.43
N GLY A 166 -14.24 7.61 29.52
CA GLY A 166 -14.72 6.26 29.78
C GLY A 166 -16.25 6.14 29.70
N GLU A 167 -16.92 7.17 29.18
CA GLU A 167 -18.37 7.18 28.99
C GLU A 167 -18.77 6.79 27.56
N TYR A 168 -19.92 6.12 27.41
CA TYR A 168 -20.47 5.77 26.10
C TYR A 168 -21.46 6.84 25.66
N ALA A 169 -21.43 7.22 24.39
CA ALA A 169 -22.40 8.14 23.84
C ALA A 169 -23.83 7.58 24.00
N ALA A 170 -24.78 8.45 24.35
CA ALA A 170 -26.16 8.07 24.43
C ALA A 170 -26.69 7.63 23.06
N PRO A 171 -27.51 6.58 22.96
CA PRO A 171 -28.08 6.17 21.69
C PRO A 171 -28.90 7.31 21.08
N ALA A 172 -28.76 7.50 19.75
CA ALA A 172 -29.53 8.51 19.03
C ALA A 172 -31.04 8.31 19.27
N PRO A 173 -31.80 9.38 19.47
CA PRO A 173 -33.26 9.27 19.63
C PRO A 173 -33.86 8.67 18.35
N ALA A 174 -34.76 7.70 18.54
CA ALA A 174 -35.45 6.96 17.47
C ALA A 174 -36.37 7.85 16.63
#